data_46a26d3aa40fff4db689cf5b3e602fda
#
_entry.id   46a26d3aa40fff4db689cf5b3e602fda
#
_cell.length_a   1.000
_cell.length_b   1.000
_cell.length_c   1.000
_cell.angle_alpha   90.00
_cell.angle_beta   90.00
_cell.angle_gamma   90.00
#
_symmetry.space_group_name_H-M   'P 1'
#
loop_
_entity.id
_entity.type
_entity.pdbx_description
1 polymer ?
#
loop_
_entity_poly.entity_id
_entity_poly.type
_entity_poly.pdbx_seq_one_letter_code
_entity_poly.pdbx_strand_id
1 'polypeptide(L)'
;MPKPNSITLKRIFYDNSHWQGYIGMREIDPDVIQQVESMMKCGDYPEQVKYYICPKCETREKRAFRCKTRICTHCGKQFADAWAIKMERDLYQVIHRHMIFTIPSSIWPFMDEHRHLWKTMLDTVYQVLQEMMSKTGWDEVIPGVICIFHPFGKDLKFNPHVHALVTEGGLKKDMMTEWVHMTYFPYEILRKKWQYLFLKNLRKATKDTLTHWTIEEPCFDKYRNGFYVRARDRVWNAKELGGYVVRYVRHPAIAESRLIGYDGNYVTFYYERMDDSDKDGQRVEVTLPVMEFIDKIVNLIPPKGFKMIRHYGLYSRNQKGKVKEIMCGLHFYCRKKEEKLNALMNIVWKTLCPKCGEEMIPEEQYCPT
;
A
#
# COMPACT_ATOMS: atom_id res chain seq x y z
N MET A 1 -5.53 -25.51 -9.69
CA MET A 1 -4.59 -26.11 -8.71
C MET A 1 -3.19 -25.58 -9.02
N PRO A 2 -2.37 -25.17 -8.04
CA PRO A 2 -0.96 -24.88 -8.30
C PRO A 2 -0.26 -26.12 -8.84
N LYS A 3 0.72 -25.91 -9.72
CA LYS A 3 1.55 -27.01 -10.23
C LYS A 3 2.19 -27.74 -9.05
N PRO A 4 2.29 -29.08 -9.01
CA PRO A 4 2.73 -29.85 -7.85
C PRO A 4 4.13 -29.50 -7.31
N ASN A 5 4.91 -28.68 -8.00
CA ASN A 5 6.25 -28.22 -7.60
C ASN A 5 6.36 -26.69 -7.43
N SER A 6 5.25 -25.95 -7.33
CA SER A 6 5.36 -24.49 -7.16
C SER A 6 5.76 -24.14 -5.73
N ILE A 7 6.81 -23.33 -5.59
CA ILE A 7 7.21 -22.76 -4.31
C ILE A 7 6.20 -21.65 -3.98
N THR A 8 5.46 -21.80 -2.87
CA THR A 8 4.51 -20.82 -2.40
C THR A 8 4.86 -20.37 -0.99
N LEU A 9 4.49 -19.14 -0.65
CA LEU A 9 4.68 -18.62 0.71
C LEU A 9 3.99 -19.54 1.74
N LYS A 10 2.77 -19.99 1.43
CA LYS A 10 2.00 -20.91 2.25
C LYS A 10 2.75 -22.21 2.54
N ARG A 11 3.32 -22.83 1.51
CA ARG A 11 4.09 -24.08 1.64
C ARG A 11 5.29 -23.90 2.57
N ILE A 12 6.04 -22.81 2.44
CA ILE A 12 7.20 -22.52 3.29
C ILE A 12 6.80 -22.45 4.78
N PHE A 13 5.64 -21.86 5.09
CA PHE A 13 5.16 -21.76 6.47
C PHE A 13 4.62 -23.09 7.00
N TYR A 14 4.06 -23.93 6.13
CA TYR A 14 3.39 -25.18 6.51
C TYR A 14 4.35 -26.36 6.65
N ASP A 15 5.30 -26.50 5.72
CA ASP A 15 6.24 -27.62 5.69
C ASP A 15 7.07 -27.70 6.99
N ASN A 16 7.37 -28.93 7.41
CA ASN A 16 8.17 -29.24 8.62
C ASN A 16 7.70 -28.53 9.89
N SER A 17 6.41 -28.14 9.94
CA SER A 17 5.86 -27.34 11.06
C SER A 17 6.65 -26.05 11.36
N HIS A 18 7.19 -25.41 10.33
CA HIS A 18 8.03 -24.19 10.50
C HIS A 18 7.31 -23.10 11.26
N TRP A 19 6.02 -22.88 10.97
CA TRP A 19 5.24 -21.86 11.67
C TRP A 19 5.10 -22.16 13.16
N GLN A 20 4.81 -23.42 13.53
CA GLN A 20 4.71 -23.83 14.93
C GLN A 20 6.05 -23.70 15.65
N GLY A 21 7.14 -24.08 14.99
CA GLY A 21 8.49 -23.86 15.51
C GLY A 21 8.79 -22.38 15.73
N TYR A 22 8.41 -21.52 14.79
CA TYR A 22 8.63 -20.08 14.89
C TYR A 22 7.86 -19.43 16.05
N ILE A 23 6.58 -19.72 16.23
CA ILE A 23 5.77 -19.16 17.34
C ILE A 23 6.18 -19.73 18.70
N GLY A 24 6.72 -20.95 18.76
CA GLY A 24 7.23 -21.54 19.99
C GLY A 24 8.50 -20.92 20.52
N MET A 25 9.25 -20.19 19.68
CA MET A 25 10.53 -19.55 20.04
C MET A 25 10.41 -18.05 20.33
N ARG A 26 9.25 -17.43 20.11
CA ARG A 26 9.12 -15.98 20.13
C ARG A 26 7.75 -15.55 20.66
N GLU A 27 7.75 -14.43 21.37
CA GLU A 27 6.51 -13.72 21.68
C GLU A 27 6.04 -12.94 20.45
N ILE A 28 4.86 -13.28 19.92
CA ILE A 28 4.31 -12.71 18.68
C ILE A 28 2.91 -12.18 18.98
N ASP A 29 2.59 -11.00 18.46
CA ASP A 29 1.28 -10.40 18.56
C ASP A 29 0.20 -11.39 18.06
N PRO A 30 -0.85 -11.67 18.87
CA PRO A 30 -1.94 -12.60 18.50
C PRO A 30 -2.62 -12.24 17.16
N ASP A 31 -2.70 -10.95 16.80
CA ASP A 31 -3.26 -10.53 15.52
C ASP A 31 -2.36 -10.92 14.33
N VAL A 32 -1.04 -10.96 14.52
CA VAL A 32 -0.09 -11.44 13.52
C VAL A 32 -0.24 -12.95 13.35
N ILE A 33 -0.33 -13.69 14.46
CA ILE A 33 -0.59 -15.15 14.44
C ILE A 33 -1.86 -15.44 13.64
N GLN A 34 -2.96 -14.76 13.96
CA GLN A 34 -4.24 -14.93 13.26
C GLN A 34 -4.14 -14.66 11.75
N GLN A 35 -3.38 -13.62 11.35
CA GLN A 35 -3.20 -13.29 9.94
C GLN A 35 -2.40 -14.37 9.19
N VAL A 36 -1.34 -14.91 9.80
CA VAL A 36 -0.52 -15.98 9.21
C VAL A 36 -1.34 -17.26 9.08
N GLU A 37 -2.01 -17.70 10.14
CA GLU A 37 -2.83 -18.91 10.12
C GLU A 37 -3.99 -18.81 9.13
N SER A 38 -4.61 -17.65 9.03
CA SER A 38 -5.62 -17.39 7.99
C SER A 38 -5.03 -17.50 6.57
N MET A 39 -3.80 -17.01 6.36
CA MET A 39 -3.09 -17.16 5.08
C MET A 39 -2.79 -18.62 4.78
N MET A 40 -2.34 -19.38 5.77
CA MET A 40 -2.05 -20.83 5.61
C MET A 40 -3.29 -21.62 5.21
N LYS A 41 -4.46 -21.27 5.69
CA LYS A 41 -5.75 -21.91 5.34
C LYS A 41 -6.37 -21.37 4.04
N CYS A 42 -5.80 -20.33 3.43
CA CYS A 42 -6.38 -19.66 2.27
C CYS A 42 -6.35 -20.55 1.02
N GLY A 43 -7.53 -20.81 0.48
CA GLY A 43 -7.69 -21.61 -0.75
C GLY A 43 -7.70 -23.12 -0.52
N ASP A 44 -7.69 -23.61 0.72
CA ASP A 44 -7.73 -25.03 1.02
C ASP A 44 -9.13 -25.62 0.90
N TYR A 45 -9.19 -26.82 0.36
CA TYR A 45 -10.29 -27.74 0.31
C TYR A 45 -9.90 -28.96 1.18
N PRO A 46 -10.80 -29.52 1.97
CA PRO A 46 -12.23 -29.24 2.16
C PRO A 46 -12.56 -28.33 3.36
N GLU A 47 -11.57 -27.85 4.12
CA GLU A 47 -11.80 -27.28 5.46
C GLU A 47 -12.66 -26.02 5.50
N GLN A 48 -12.64 -25.19 4.44
CA GLN A 48 -13.44 -23.96 4.40
C GLN A 48 -13.95 -23.69 2.97
N VAL A 49 -15.08 -24.27 2.63
CA VAL A 49 -15.73 -24.12 1.33
C VAL A 49 -17.06 -23.41 1.49
N LYS A 50 -17.31 -22.42 0.65
CA LYS A 50 -18.65 -21.85 0.44
C LYS A 50 -19.23 -22.38 -0.86
N TYR A 51 -20.47 -22.81 -0.80
CA TYR A 51 -21.25 -23.23 -1.95
C TYR A 51 -22.05 -22.06 -2.47
N TYR A 52 -22.06 -21.90 -3.77
CA TYR A 52 -22.82 -20.88 -4.49
C TYR A 52 -23.70 -21.55 -5.54
N ILE A 53 -24.90 -21.03 -5.73
CA ILE A 53 -25.83 -21.47 -6.75
C ILE A 53 -26.21 -20.31 -7.66
N CYS A 54 -26.34 -20.59 -8.94
CA CYS A 54 -26.87 -19.63 -9.89
C CYS A 54 -28.41 -19.66 -9.85
N PRO A 55 -29.08 -18.52 -9.53
CA PRO A 55 -30.55 -18.52 -9.48
C PRO A 55 -31.22 -18.71 -10.83
N LYS A 56 -30.47 -18.52 -11.95
CA LYS A 56 -30.99 -18.63 -13.32
C LYS A 56 -30.86 -20.01 -13.95
N CYS A 57 -29.75 -20.71 -13.69
CA CYS A 57 -29.48 -22.00 -14.34
C CYS A 57 -29.08 -23.10 -13.36
N GLU A 58 -29.20 -22.84 -12.07
CA GLU A 58 -28.95 -23.77 -10.96
C GLU A 58 -27.55 -24.40 -10.95
N THR A 59 -26.64 -23.85 -11.72
CA THR A 59 -25.24 -24.30 -11.69
C THR A 59 -24.67 -24.04 -10.29
N ARG A 60 -24.05 -25.07 -9.71
CA ARG A 60 -23.42 -25.01 -8.39
C ARG A 60 -21.91 -24.87 -8.52
N GLU A 61 -21.33 -23.99 -7.69
CA GLU A 61 -19.89 -23.74 -7.63
C GLU A 61 -19.37 -23.85 -6.21
N LYS A 62 -18.22 -24.48 -6.05
CA LYS A 62 -17.49 -24.50 -4.79
C LYS A 62 -16.44 -23.42 -4.80
N ARG A 63 -16.45 -22.56 -3.78
CA ARG A 63 -15.44 -21.51 -3.61
C ARG A 63 -14.70 -21.71 -2.30
N ALA A 64 -13.38 -21.85 -2.41
CA ALA A 64 -12.53 -21.95 -1.23
C ALA A 64 -12.46 -20.63 -0.47
N PHE A 65 -12.24 -20.74 0.83
CA PHE A 65 -12.02 -19.59 1.71
C PHE A 65 -10.91 -18.68 1.20
N ARG A 66 -11.12 -17.38 1.34
CA ARG A 66 -10.16 -16.33 1.02
C ARG A 66 -9.86 -15.51 2.28
N CYS A 67 -8.62 -15.58 2.74
CA CYS A 67 -8.21 -14.96 4.01
C CYS A 67 -8.23 -13.43 3.99
N LYS A 68 -8.12 -12.78 2.82
CA LYS A 68 -8.03 -11.32 2.64
C LYS A 68 -6.89 -10.67 3.43
N THR A 69 -5.92 -11.44 3.93
CA THR A 69 -4.75 -10.92 4.64
C THR A 69 -3.75 -10.29 3.67
N ARG A 70 -2.89 -9.41 4.18
CA ARG A 70 -1.90 -8.70 3.35
C ARG A 70 -0.75 -9.56 2.91
N ILE A 71 -0.39 -10.54 3.72
CA ILE A 71 0.74 -11.43 3.43
C ILE A 71 0.37 -12.50 2.40
N CYS A 72 -0.92 -12.76 2.20
CA CYS A 72 -1.38 -13.75 1.24
C CYS A 72 -1.13 -13.25 -0.20
N THR A 73 -0.27 -13.95 -0.92
CA THR A 73 0.10 -13.63 -2.30
C THR A 73 -1.08 -13.63 -3.25
N HIS A 74 -2.01 -14.59 -3.06
CA HIS A 74 -3.23 -14.69 -3.87
C HIS A 74 -4.23 -13.57 -3.57
N CYS A 75 -4.57 -13.35 -2.30
CA CYS A 75 -5.54 -12.32 -1.91
C CYS A 75 -4.99 -10.92 -2.14
N GLY A 76 -3.68 -10.71 -1.96
CA GLY A 76 -3.00 -9.45 -2.21
C GLY A 76 -3.14 -8.99 -3.65
N LYS A 77 -2.96 -9.91 -4.63
CA LYS A 77 -3.13 -9.60 -6.05
C LYS A 77 -4.57 -9.18 -6.38
N GLN A 78 -5.56 -9.98 -5.97
CA GLN A 78 -6.97 -9.62 -6.22
C GLN A 78 -7.37 -8.26 -5.64
N PHE A 79 -6.86 -7.98 -4.44
CA PHE A 79 -7.11 -6.68 -3.82
C PHE A 79 -6.43 -5.53 -4.58
N ALA A 80 -5.22 -5.74 -5.06
CA ALA A 80 -4.49 -4.75 -5.84
C ALA A 80 -5.23 -4.42 -7.14
N ASP A 81 -5.71 -5.43 -7.86
CA ASP A 81 -6.46 -5.26 -9.11
C ASP A 81 -7.77 -4.47 -8.89
N ALA A 82 -8.55 -4.83 -7.86
CA ALA A 82 -9.77 -4.10 -7.52
C ALA A 82 -9.50 -2.66 -7.06
N TRP A 83 -8.40 -2.46 -6.34
CA TRP A 83 -8.00 -1.13 -5.90
C TRP A 83 -7.56 -0.24 -7.06
N ALA A 84 -6.94 -0.81 -8.12
CA ALA A 84 -6.59 -0.08 -9.34
C ALA A 84 -7.83 0.56 -9.98
N ILE A 85 -8.87 -0.24 -10.18
CA ILE A 85 -10.14 0.23 -10.75
C ILE A 85 -10.75 1.33 -9.87
N LYS A 86 -10.71 1.14 -8.55
CA LYS A 86 -11.19 2.14 -7.59
C LYS A 86 -10.41 3.46 -7.70
N MET A 87 -9.09 3.38 -7.81
CA MET A 87 -8.25 4.58 -7.96
C MET A 87 -8.50 5.28 -9.29
N GLU A 88 -8.61 4.54 -10.39
CA GLU A 88 -8.97 5.13 -11.69
C GLU A 88 -10.31 5.88 -11.63
N ARG A 89 -11.26 5.37 -10.86
CA ARG A 89 -12.57 6.02 -10.62
C ARG A 89 -12.46 7.29 -9.77
N ASP A 90 -11.67 7.23 -8.68
CA ASP A 90 -11.64 8.25 -7.62
C ASP A 90 -10.66 9.40 -7.92
N LEU A 91 -9.71 9.20 -8.84
CA LEU A 91 -8.71 10.20 -9.22
C LEU A 91 -9.32 11.28 -10.12
N TYR A 92 -9.00 12.54 -9.81
CA TYR A 92 -9.32 13.68 -10.66
C TYR A 92 -8.47 13.69 -11.93
N GLN A 93 -9.00 14.26 -13.02
CA GLN A 93 -8.33 14.39 -14.31
C GLN A 93 -7.40 15.61 -14.32
N VAL A 94 -6.42 15.59 -13.44
CA VAL A 94 -5.36 16.57 -13.33
C VAL A 94 -4.01 15.87 -13.35
N ILE A 95 -2.95 16.60 -13.62
CA ILE A 95 -1.60 16.05 -13.57
C ILE A 95 -1.27 15.66 -12.13
N HIS A 96 -0.71 14.48 -11.96
CA HIS A 96 -0.21 14.00 -10.68
C HIS A 96 1.29 13.77 -10.74
N ARG A 97 1.92 13.89 -9.60
CA ARG A 97 3.32 13.55 -9.42
C ARG A 97 3.46 12.48 -8.33
N HIS A 98 4.25 11.48 -8.62
CA HIS A 98 4.62 10.48 -7.63
C HIS A 98 5.90 10.91 -6.91
N MET A 99 5.84 11.01 -5.60
CA MET A 99 6.96 11.33 -4.73
C MET A 99 7.21 10.21 -3.73
N ILE A 100 8.48 10.02 -3.35
CA ILE A 100 8.87 9.04 -2.33
C ILE A 100 9.60 9.80 -1.24
N PHE A 101 9.09 9.72 -0.02
CA PHE A 101 9.67 10.31 1.17
C PHE A 101 10.32 9.22 2.01
N THR A 102 11.61 9.33 2.25
CA THR A 102 12.37 8.36 3.05
C THR A 102 12.90 9.00 4.32
N ILE A 103 13.24 8.16 5.28
CA ILE A 103 13.97 8.55 6.48
C ILE A 103 15.30 7.81 6.53
N PRO A 104 16.32 8.36 7.21
CA PRO A 104 17.61 7.71 7.35
C PRO A 104 17.53 6.35 8.07
N SER A 105 18.41 5.44 7.69
CA SER A 105 18.48 4.10 8.31
C SER A 105 18.77 4.14 9.81
N SER A 106 19.41 5.19 10.31
CA SER A 106 19.61 5.41 11.74
C SER A 106 18.31 5.52 12.56
N ILE A 107 17.19 5.90 11.92
CA ILE A 107 15.88 6.03 12.57
C ILE A 107 15.06 4.74 12.43
N TRP A 108 15.42 3.82 11.52
CA TRP A 108 14.61 2.63 11.27
C TRP A 108 14.36 1.75 12.50
N PRO A 109 15.37 1.42 13.35
CA PRO A 109 15.14 0.62 14.54
C PRO A 109 14.09 1.25 15.47
N PHE A 110 14.16 2.56 15.67
CA PHE A 110 13.19 3.30 16.47
C PHE A 110 11.78 3.23 15.88
N MET A 111 11.65 3.36 14.56
CA MET A 111 10.34 3.28 13.88
C MET A 111 9.78 1.86 13.84
N ASP A 112 10.63 0.84 13.88
CA ASP A 112 10.20 -0.56 13.96
C ASP A 112 9.68 -0.92 15.35
N GLU A 113 10.38 -0.48 16.38
CA GLU A 113 9.95 -0.64 17.77
C GLU A 113 8.64 0.15 18.08
N HIS A 114 8.52 1.35 17.52
CA HIS A 114 7.41 2.26 17.78
C HIS A 114 6.43 2.35 16.59
N ARG A 115 5.89 1.22 16.15
CA ARG A 115 5.04 1.12 14.93
C ARG A 115 3.78 1.99 14.95
N HIS A 116 3.29 2.38 16.13
CA HIS A 116 2.19 3.33 16.28
C HIS A 116 2.52 4.73 15.72
N LEU A 117 3.82 5.07 15.62
CA LEU A 117 4.32 6.33 15.05
C LEU A 117 4.36 6.36 13.52
N TRP A 118 4.13 5.24 12.83
CA TRP A 118 4.10 5.21 11.37
C TRP A 118 3.09 6.21 10.77
N LYS A 119 1.99 6.45 11.49
CA LYS A 119 1.01 7.46 11.09
C LYS A 119 1.62 8.86 10.98
N THR A 120 2.58 9.19 11.83
CA THR A 120 3.25 10.49 11.84
C THR A 120 3.97 10.75 10.51
N MET A 121 4.58 9.72 9.89
CA MET A 121 5.18 9.88 8.56
C MET A 121 4.15 10.31 7.51
N LEU A 122 3.01 9.62 7.46
CA LEU A 122 1.95 9.90 6.49
C LEU A 122 1.37 11.31 6.65
N ASP A 123 1.05 11.69 7.88
CA ASP A 123 0.48 13.00 8.19
C ASP A 123 1.48 14.14 7.90
N THR A 124 2.77 13.91 8.21
CA THR A 124 3.82 14.90 7.95
C THR A 124 4.07 15.08 6.46
N VAL A 125 4.02 14.02 5.65
CA VAL A 125 4.14 14.16 4.18
C VAL A 125 3.07 15.09 3.63
N TYR A 126 1.82 14.92 4.07
CA TYR A 126 0.75 15.84 3.68
C TYR A 126 1.02 17.27 4.14
N GLN A 127 1.42 17.46 5.40
CA GLN A 127 1.76 18.78 5.93
C GLN A 127 2.85 19.46 5.11
N VAL A 128 3.94 18.75 4.80
CA VAL A 128 5.03 19.26 3.95
C VAL A 128 4.52 19.74 2.60
N LEU A 129 3.73 18.91 1.92
CA LEU A 129 3.22 19.23 0.59
C LEU A 129 2.24 20.41 0.62
N GLN A 130 1.33 20.43 1.60
CA GLN A 130 0.39 21.53 1.78
C GLN A 130 1.12 22.86 2.04
N GLU A 131 2.08 22.88 2.97
CA GLU A 131 2.86 24.08 3.27
C GLU A 131 3.77 24.54 2.12
N MET A 132 4.27 23.58 1.31
CA MET A 132 5.05 23.94 0.10
C MET A 132 4.17 24.63 -0.93
N MET A 133 2.94 24.14 -1.13
CA MET A 133 2.00 24.73 -2.09
C MET A 133 1.40 26.05 -1.63
N SER A 134 1.22 26.25 -0.33
CA SER A 134 0.66 27.49 0.23
C SER A 134 1.66 28.65 0.29
N LYS A 135 2.98 28.37 0.22
CA LYS A 135 4.05 29.42 0.31
C LYS A 135 4.42 30.07 -1.01
N THR A 136 3.80 29.71 -2.12
CA THR A 136 4.08 30.32 -3.42
C THR A 136 3.49 31.72 -3.59
N GLY A 137 3.03 32.34 -2.51
CA GLY A 137 2.91 33.79 -2.40
C GLY A 137 1.50 34.36 -2.57
N TRP A 138 0.50 33.58 -2.94
CA TRP A 138 -0.78 34.19 -3.32
C TRP A 138 -2.02 33.71 -2.57
N ASP A 139 -2.10 32.43 -2.21
CA ASP A 139 -3.29 31.91 -1.50
C ASP A 139 -2.99 30.55 -0.84
N GLU A 140 -3.72 30.20 0.19
CA GLU A 140 -3.67 28.87 0.78
C GLU A 140 -4.29 27.86 -0.20
N VAL A 141 -3.47 26.95 -0.74
CA VAL A 141 -3.89 25.96 -1.73
C VAL A 141 -4.07 24.60 -1.07
N ILE A 142 -5.17 23.92 -1.36
CA ILE A 142 -5.45 22.56 -0.88
C ILE A 142 -5.12 21.56 -1.99
N PRO A 143 -3.99 20.82 -1.91
CA PRO A 143 -3.67 19.78 -2.86
C PRO A 143 -4.48 18.51 -2.61
N GLY A 144 -4.60 17.67 -3.64
CA GLY A 144 -5.01 16.29 -3.48
C GLY A 144 -3.81 15.39 -3.22
N VAL A 145 -3.77 14.69 -2.08
CA VAL A 145 -2.65 13.81 -1.75
C VAL A 145 -3.15 12.44 -1.29
N ILE A 146 -2.57 11.38 -1.86
CA ILE A 146 -2.77 9.99 -1.42
C ILE A 146 -1.41 9.46 -0.97
N CYS A 147 -1.28 9.20 0.33
CA CYS A 147 -0.08 8.64 0.93
C CYS A 147 -0.24 7.14 1.13
N ILE A 148 0.80 6.39 0.77
CA ILE A 148 0.89 4.94 0.93
C ILE A 148 2.15 4.65 1.72
N PHE A 149 1.99 4.08 2.91
CA PHE A 149 3.11 3.66 3.74
C PHE A 149 3.67 2.33 3.24
N HIS A 150 4.97 2.26 3.09
CA HIS A 150 5.71 1.07 2.69
C HIS A 150 6.79 0.78 3.75
N PRO A 151 6.69 -0.34 4.50
CA PRO A 151 7.64 -0.63 5.56
C PRO A 151 8.89 -1.39 5.10
N PHE A 152 9.02 -1.77 3.82
CA PHE A 152 10.09 -2.67 3.37
C PHE A 152 10.64 -2.32 1.99
N GLY A 153 11.89 -2.73 1.77
CA GLY A 153 12.53 -2.71 0.46
C GLY A 153 12.26 -3.98 -0.36
N LYS A 154 12.76 -4.00 -1.59
CA LYS A 154 12.68 -5.20 -2.46
C LYS A 154 13.47 -6.39 -1.89
N ASP A 155 14.42 -6.14 -1.01
CA ASP A 155 15.27 -7.10 -0.31
C ASP A 155 14.66 -7.65 0.99
N LEU A 156 13.39 -7.35 1.27
CA LEU A 156 12.67 -7.71 2.49
C LEU A 156 13.26 -7.12 3.78
N LYS A 157 14.08 -6.07 3.69
CA LYS A 157 14.54 -5.34 4.87
C LYS A 157 13.53 -4.28 5.25
N PHE A 158 13.40 -4.03 6.55
CA PHE A 158 12.63 -2.91 7.05
C PHE A 158 13.24 -1.61 6.49
N ASN A 159 12.44 -0.86 5.77
CA ASN A 159 12.81 0.40 5.14
C ASN A 159 11.56 1.26 5.03
N PRO A 160 11.17 1.93 6.12
CA PRO A 160 9.93 2.70 6.14
C PRO A 160 10.02 3.94 5.26
N HIS A 161 9.11 4.01 4.30
CA HIS A 161 9.01 5.14 3.38
C HIS A 161 7.56 5.37 2.96
N VAL A 162 7.27 6.56 2.48
CA VAL A 162 5.94 6.96 2.03
C VAL A 162 5.97 7.26 0.55
N HIS A 163 5.14 6.53 -0.21
CA HIS A 163 4.79 6.91 -1.56
C HIS A 163 3.64 7.91 -1.50
N ALA A 164 3.84 9.10 -2.04
CA ALA A 164 2.81 10.13 -2.13
C ALA A 164 2.46 10.39 -3.59
N LEU A 165 1.17 10.26 -3.89
CA LEU A 165 0.60 10.72 -5.12
C LEU A 165 0.01 12.10 -4.88
N VAL A 166 0.54 13.12 -5.51
CA VAL A 166 0.16 14.51 -5.30
C VAL A 166 -0.29 15.16 -6.59
N THR A 167 -1.37 15.94 -6.56
CA THR A 167 -1.80 16.76 -7.69
C THR A 167 -0.80 17.87 -7.96
N GLU A 168 -0.50 18.18 -9.24
CA GLU A 168 0.28 19.39 -9.62
C GLU A 168 -0.61 20.62 -9.56
N GLY A 169 -0.93 21.02 -8.35
CA GLY A 169 -1.82 22.11 -8.03
C GLY A 169 -2.89 21.70 -7.01
N GLY A 170 -3.83 22.60 -6.79
CA GLY A 170 -4.91 22.41 -5.85
C GLY A 170 -5.98 23.49 -5.98
N LEU A 171 -7.03 23.39 -5.17
CA LEU A 171 -8.06 24.43 -5.08
C LEU A 171 -7.64 25.50 -4.09
N LYS A 172 -7.91 26.77 -4.39
CA LYS A 172 -7.81 27.87 -3.41
C LYS A 172 -8.73 27.58 -2.24
N LYS A 173 -8.20 27.74 -1.02
CA LYS A 173 -8.95 27.43 0.21
C LYS A 173 -10.18 28.32 0.39
N ASP A 174 -10.04 29.60 0.08
CA ASP A 174 -11.08 30.61 0.37
C ASP A 174 -12.31 30.45 -0.50
N MET A 175 -12.15 30.17 -1.78
CA MET A 175 -13.28 30.12 -2.74
C MET A 175 -13.60 28.70 -3.21
N MET A 176 -12.61 27.77 -3.17
CA MET A 176 -12.70 26.40 -3.69
C MET A 176 -13.23 26.29 -5.14
N THR A 177 -13.18 27.38 -5.90
CA THR A 177 -13.70 27.48 -7.29
C THR A 177 -12.60 27.62 -8.31
N GLU A 178 -11.37 27.92 -7.89
CA GLU A 178 -10.24 28.19 -8.76
C GLU A 178 -9.13 27.13 -8.54
N TRP A 179 -8.64 26.58 -9.66
CA TRP A 179 -7.51 25.68 -9.65
C TRP A 179 -6.20 26.43 -9.83
N VAL A 180 -5.30 26.31 -8.87
CA VAL A 180 -3.95 26.85 -8.93
C VAL A 180 -2.99 25.76 -9.40
N HIS A 181 -2.29 26.00 -10.52
CA HIS A 181 -1.28 25.08 -11.03
C HIS A 181 0.04 25.26 -10.29
N MET A 182 0.68 24.15 -9.92
CA MET A 182 2.03 24.12 -9.37
C MET A 182 2.86 23.06 -10.09
N THR A 183 3.74 23.49 -10.96
CA THR A 183 4.54 22.60 -11.82
C THR A 183 5.95 22.37 -11.30
N TYR A 184 6.41 23.15 -10.33
CA TYR A 184 7.76 23.10 -9.80
C TYR A 184 7.79 22.89 -8.29
N PHE A 185 8.59 21.93 -7.85
CA PHE A 185 8.89 21.66 -6.45
C PHE A 185 10.38 21.84 -6.20
N PRO A 186 10.80 22.86 -5.41
CA PRO A 186 12.21 23.06 -5.08
C PRO A 186 12.69 21.97 -4.12
N TYR A 187 13.42 20.98 -4.64
CA TYR A 187 13.81 19.78 -3.91
C TYR A 187 14.63 20.02 -2.66
N GLU A 188 15.54 20.98 -2.68
CA GLU A 188 16.35 21.32 -1.52
C GLU A 188 15.48 21.78 -0.35
N ILE A 189 14.52 22.65 -0.63
CA ILE A 189 13.57 23.15 0.37
C ILE A 189 12.67 22.01 0.84
N LEU A 190 12.19 21.18 -0.10
CA LEU A 190 11.34 20.04 0.20
C LEU A 190 12.03 19.03 1.14
N ARG A 191 13.31 18.69 0.89
CA ARG A 191 14.10 17.78 1.71
C ARG A 191 14.35 18.32 3.12
N LYS A 192 14.75 19.58 3.24
CA LYS A 192 14.96 20.26 4.53
C LYS A 192 13.65 20.38 5.31
N LYS A 193 12.57 20.71 4.63
CA LYS A 193 11.24 20.81 5.25
C LYS A 193 10.71 19.46 5.70
N TRP A 194 10.92 18.40 4.90
CA TRP A 194 10.58 17.03 5.27
C TRP A 194 11.32 16.61 6.55
N GLN A 195 12.62 16.79 6.60
CA GLN A 195 13.43 16.50 7.80
C GLN A 195 12.90 17.26 9.01
N TYR A 196 12.78 18.57 8.90
CA TYR A 196 12.38 19.43 10.02
C TYR A 196 10.99 19.06 10.56
N LEU A 197 10.00 18.99 9.71
CA LEU A 197 8.63 18.69 10.15
C LEU A 197 8.48 17.27 10.66
N PHE A 198 9.16 16.29 10.05
CA PHE A 198 9.11 14.91 10.52
C PHE A 198 9.71 14.77 11.92
N LEU A 199 10.89 15.30 12.15
CA LEU A 199 11.55 15.26 13.47
C LEU A 199 10.73 16.00 14.52
N LYS A 200 10.24 17.20 14.20
CA LYS A 200 9.35 17.97 15.09
C LYS A 200 8.08 17.20 15.45
N ASN A 201 7.41 16.58 14.47
CA ASN A 201 6.19 15.83 14.70
C ASN A 201 6.47 14.52 15.44
N LEU A 202 7.61 13.88 15.18
CA LEU A 202 8.05 12.70 15.90
C LEU A 202 8.22 13.01 17.39
N ARG A 203 8.97 14.05 17.73
CA ARG A 203 9.14 14.52 19.12
C ARG A 203 7.79 14.83 19.79
N LYS A 204 6.88 15.51 19.06
CA LYS A 204 5.55 15.80 19.59
C LYS A 204 4.73 14.53 19.85
N ALA A 205 4.87 13.51 19.02
CA ALA A 205 4.14 12.26 19.14
C ALA A 205 4.66 11.36 20.25
N THR A 206 5.97 11.34 20.47
CA THR A 206 6.61 10.56 21.55
C THR A 206 6.45 11.22 22.91
N LYS A 207 6.25 12.55 22.97
CA LYS A 207 6.24 13.35 24.21
C LYS A 207 7.51 13.16 25.06
N ASP A 208 8.58 12.69 24.44
CA ASP A 208 9.81 12.33 25.13
C ASP A 208 10.95 13.28 24.75
N THR A 209 11.61 13.84 25.75
CA THR A 209 12.80 14.67 25.57
C THR A 209 14.01 13.87 25.09
N LEU A 210 14.07 12.57 25.41
CA LEU A 210 15.15 11.70 24.96
C LEU A 210 15.22 11.61 23.42
N THR A 211 14.06 11.59 22.76
CA THR A 211 13.98 11.59 21.28
C THR A 211 14.65 12.81 20.66
N HIS A 212 14.66 13.95 21.35
CA HIS A 212 15.37 15.14 20.88
C HIS A 212 16.88 14.90 20.78
N TRP A 213 17.48 14.41 21.86
CA TRP A 213 18.93 14.20 21.94
C TRP A 213 19.43 12.99 21.14
N THR A 214 18.65 11.92 21.10
CA THR A 214 19.08 10.66 20.48
C THR A 214 18.78 10.58 18.99
N ILE A 215 17.79 11.29 18.50
CA ILE A 215 17.35 11.22 17.12
C ILE A 215 17.41 12.57 16.41
N GLU A 216 16.79 13.61 16.98
CA GLU A 216 16.58 14.89 16.28
C GLU A 216 17.90 15.60 16.03
N GLU A 217 18.70 15.89 17.06
CA GLU A 217 19.98 16.58 16.93
C GLU A 217 20.98 15.84 16.03
N PRO A 218 21.25 14.54 16.25
CA PRO A 218 22.16 13.79 15.39
C PRO A 218 21.72 13.78 13.93
N CYS A 219 20.40 13.83 13.67
CA CYS A 219 19.90 13.89 12.29
C CYS A 219 20.14 15.25 11.65
N PHE A 220 20.01 16.36 12.38
CA PHE A 220 20.32 17.69 11.83
C PHE A 220 21.80 17.85 11.53
N ASP A 221 22.67 17.34 12.37
CA ASP A 221 24.11 17.39 12.16
C ASP A 221 24.57 16.56 10.98
N LYS A 222 24.06 15.33 10.86
CA LYS A 222 24.47 14.40 9.84
C LYS A 222 23.86 14.66 8.47
N TYR A 223 22.57 15.07 8.43
CA TYR A 223 21.81 15.22 7.18
C TYR A 223 21.51 16.69 6.86
N ARG A 224 22.55 17.51 6.71
CA ARG A 224 22.45 18.96 6.48
C ARG A 224 21.67 19.37 5.23
N ASN A 225 21.57 18.48 4.23
CA ASN A 225 20.80 18.68 3.00
C ASN A 225 19.33 18.22 3.10
N GLY A 226 18.89 17.83 4.33
CA GLY A 226 17.57 17.28 4.56
C GLY A 226 17.46 15.80 4.23
N PHE A 227 16.32 15.19 4.57
CA PHE A 227 16.05 13.79 4.28
C PHE A 227 15.70 13.61 2.80
N TYR A 228 16.03 12.43 2.27
CA TYR A 228 15.88 12.17 0.86
C TYR A 228 14.41 12.14 0.42
N VAL A 229 14.12 12.91 -0.62
CA VAL A 229 12.84 12.88 -1.32
C VAL A 229 13.15 12.68 -2.80
N ARG A 230 12.51 11.70 -3.41
CA ARG A 230 12.56 11.46 -4.86
C ARG A 230 11.21 11.79 -5.46
N ALA A 231 11.16 12.60 -6.49
CA ALA A 231 10.00 12.69 -7.35
C ALA A 231 10.30 11.99 -8.66
N ARG A 232 9.31 11.27 -9.14
CA ARG A 232 9.30 10.64 -10.46
C ARG A 232 8.54 11.52 -11.45
N ASP A 233 8.47 11.03 -12.68
CA ASP A 233 7.85 11.70 -13.79
C ASP A 233 6.39 12.09 -13.53
N ARG A 234 5.93 13.06 -14.27
CA ARG A 234 4.54 13.47 -14.33
C ARG A 234 3.69 12.37 -14.93
N VAL A 235 2.56 12.10 -14.32
CA VAL A 235 1.59 11.15 -14.83
C VAL A 235 0.32 11.87 -15.21
N TRP A 236 0.00 11.86 -16.50
CA TRP A 236 -1.10 12.60 -17.10
C TRP A 236 -2.42 11.82 -17.08
N ASN A 237 -2.35 10.50 -17.00
CA ASN A 237 -3.49 9.62 -17.18
C ASN A 237 -3.82 8.86 -15.90
N ALA A 238 -5.05 9.02 -15.40
CA ALA A 238 -5.52 8.33 -14.20
C ALA A 238 -5.45 6.78 -14.32
N LYS A 239 -5.55 6.22 -15.52
CA LYS A 239 -5.43 4.77 -15.75
C LYS A 239 -3.98 4.29 -15.57
N GLU A 240 -3.02 5.01 -16.15
CA GLU A 240 -1.58 4.72 -15.97
C GLU A 240 -1.19 4.88 -14.50
N LEU A 241 -1.70 5.93 -13.87
CA LEU A 241 -1.49 6.23 -12.48
C LEU A 241 -2.06 5.15 -11.57
N GLY A 242 -3.29 4.69 -11.83
CA GLY A 242 -3.92 3.58 -11.10
C GLY A 242 -3.06 2.31 -11.17
N GLY A 243 -2.65 1.90 -12.37
CA GLY A 243 -1.78 0.75 -12.58
C GLY A 243 -0.38 0.89 -11.97
N TYR A 244 0.15 2.12 -11.92
CA TYR A 244 1.45 2.39 -11.32
C TYR A 244 1.39 2.34 -9.79
N VAL A 245 0.42 2.98 -9.17
CA VAL A 245 0.28 3.07 -7.71
C VAL A 245 -0.14 1.73 -7.11
N VAL A 246 -0.88 0.91 -7.85
CA VAL A 246 -1.27 -0.46 -7.46
C VAL A 246 -0.07 -1.31 -7.06
N ARG A 247 1.07 -1.15 -7.74
CA ARG A 247 2.31 -1.86 -7.40
C ARG A 247 2.78 -1.62 -5.96
N TYR A 248 2.32 -0.55 -5.32
CA TYR A 248 2.74 -0.18 -3.96
C TYR A 248 1.64 -0.39 -2.91
N VAL A 249 0.39 -0.68 -3.31
CA VAL A 249 -0.76 -0.57 -2.40
C VAL A 249 -1.01 -1.77 -1.53
N ARG A 250 -1.00 -2.96 -2.02
CA ARG A 250 -1.32 -4.17 -1.24
C ARG A 250 -0.65 -5.42 -1.80
N HIS A 251 0.50 -5.24 -2.41
CA HIS A 251 1.29 -6.42 -2.73
C HIS A 251 1.80 -7.05 -1.43
N PRO A 252 1.75 -8.36 -1.30
CA PRO A 252 2.51 -9.07 -0.29
C PRO A 252 3.97 -8.67 -0.41
N ALA A 253 4.72 -8.76 0.68
CA ALA A 253 6.12 -8.36 0.73
C ALA A 253 6.96 -9.02 -0.39
N ILE A 254 6.56 -10.21 -0.81
CA ILE A 254 7.17 -10.95 -1.91
C ILE A 254 6.11 -11.56 -2.82
N ALA A 255 6.32 -11.48 -4.14
CA ALA A 255 5.54 -12.25 -5.10
C ALA A 255 6.09 -13.68 -5.20
N GLU A 256 5.22 -14.68 -5.34
CA GLU A 256 5.67 -16.09 -5.46
C GLU A 256 6.61 -16.33 -6.64
N SER A 257 6.46 -15.57 -7.73
CA SER A 257 7.38 -15.62 -8.87
C SER A 257 8.83 -15.23 -8.53
N ARG A 258 9.06 -14.59 -7.39
CA ARG A 258 10.39 -14.24 -6.90
C ARG A 258 11.02 -15.33 -6.02
N LEU A 259 10.24 -16.34 -5.62
CA LEU A 259 10.72 -17.52 -4.90
C LEU A 259 11.26 -18.52 -5.92
N ILE A 260 12.57 -18.73 -5.94
CA ILE A 260 13.25 -19.54 -6.97
C ILE A 260 13.85 -20.84 -6.44
N GLY A 261 14.00 -20.99 -5.12
CA GLY A 261 14.51 -22.19 -4.47
C GLY A 261 13.90 -22.40 -3.09
N TYR A 262 13.57 -23.66 -2.77
CA TYR A 262 13.17 -24.09 -1.44
C TYR A 262 13.42 -25.59 -1.28
N ASP A 263 14.24 -25.98 -0.31
CA ASP A 263 14.65 -27.36 -0.03
C ASP A 263 14.12 -27.90 1.32
N GLY A 264 13.31 -27.13 2.01
CA GLY A 264 12.79 -27.43 3.36
C GLY A 264 13.60 -26.79 4.48
N ASN A 265 14.83 -26.35 4.26
CA ASN A 265 15.70 -25.69 5.24
C ASN A 265 16.05 -24.26 4.82
N TYR A 266 16.18 -24.01 3.54
CA TYR A 266 16.58 -22.74 2.97
C TYR A 266 15.56 -22.26 1.93
N VAL A 267 15.37 -20.94 1.86
CA VAL A 267 14.54 -20.26 0.85
C VAL A 267 15.44 -19.37 0.03
N THR A 268 15.41 -19.53 -1.30
CA THR A 268 16.11 -18.66 -2.24
C THR A 268 15.08 -17.79 -2.97
N PHE A 269 15.29 -16.49 -2.94
CA PHE A 269 14.49 -15.52 -3.68
C PHE A 269 15.39 -14.50 -4.38
N TYR A 270 14.83 -13.79 -5.37
CA TYR A 270 15.56 -12.72 -6.03
C TYR A 270 14.86 -11.37 -5.91
N TYR A 271 15.65 -10.30 -6.04
CA TYR A 271 15.14 -8.96 -6.24
C TYR A 271 16.01 -8.21 -7.26
N GLU A 272 15.42 -7.19 -7.89
CA GLU A 272 16.15 -6.31 -8.78
C GLU A 272 16.64 -5.08 -8.00
N ARG A 273 17.95 -4.94 -7.91
CA ARG A 273 18.59 -3.75 -7.37
C ARG A 273 18.65 -2.71 -8.49
N MET A 274 17.97 -1.61 -8.30
CA MET A 274 18.03 -0.47 -9.22
C MET A 274 19.08 0.50 -8.67
N ASP A 275 20.11 0.75 -9.44
CA ASP A 275 21.03 1.86 -9.21
C ASP A 275 20.53 3.10 -9.98
N ASP A 276 20.80 4.32 -9.47
CA ASP A 276 20.30 5.56 -10.12
C ASP A 276 20.90 5.78 -11.53
N SER A 277 21.98 5.04 -11.85
CA SER A 277 22.69 5.09 -13.14
C SER A 277 22.29 3.98 -14.12
N ASP A 278 21.57 2.92 -13.66
CA ASP A 278 21.31 1.73 -14.47
C ASP A 278 19.81 1.55 -14.70
N LYS A 279 19.39 1.58 -15.97
CA LYS A 279 17.97 1.35 -16.36
C LYS A 279 17.60 -0.12 -16.26
N ASP A 280 18.57 -1.02 -16.37
CA ASP A 280 18.41 -2.47 -16.27
C ASP A 280 18.90 -2.91 -14.88
N GLY A 281 17.94 -3.06 -13.95
CA GLY A 281 18.25 -3.43 -12.57
C GLY A 281 19.02 -4.75 -12.47
N GLN A 282 20.09 -4.77 -11.68
CA GLN A 282 20.85 -5.98 -11.41
C GLN A 282 20.01 -6.96 -10.57
N ARG A 283 19.82 -8.18 -11.09
CA ARG A 283 19.17 -9.27 -10.34
C ARG A 283 20.14 -9.75 -9.24
N VAL A 284 19.65 -9.70 -7.99
CA VAL A 284 20.36 -10.19 -6.81
C VAL A 284 19.58 -11.37 -6.24
N GLU A 285 20.24 -12.51 -6.08
CA GLU A 285 19.68 -13.71 -5.45
C GLU A 285 20.14 -13.79 -4.00
N VAL A 286 19.20 -14.14 -3.12
CA VAL A 286 19.43 -14.25 -1.68
C VAL A 286 18.90 -15.58 -1.19
N THR A 287 19.74 -16.34 -0.51
CA THR A 287 19.35 -17.59 0.17
C THR A 287 19.42 -17.37 1.68
N LEU A 288 18.32 -17.68 2.35
CA LEU A 288 18.18 -17.53 3.81
C LEU A 288 17.72 -18.85 4.44
N PRO A 289 18.13 -19.13 5.69
CA PRO A 289 17.46 -20.15 6.49
C PRO A 289 15.95 -19.86 6.58
N VAL A 290 15.11 -20.89 6.55
CA VAL A 290 13.64 -20.75 6.56
C VAL A 290 13.16 -19.89 7.71
N MET A 291 13.69 -20.06 8.92
CA MET A 291 13.29 -19.28 10.08
C MET A 291 13.61 -17.79 9.95
N GLU A 292 14.73 -17.43 9.33
CA GLU A 292 15.08 -16.05 9.05
C GLU A 292 14.18 -15.46 7.96
N PHE A 293 13.83 -16.25 6.94
CA PHE A 293 12.90 -15.82 5.91
C PHE A 293 11.49 -15.56 6.49
N ILE A 294 10.99 -16.47 7.33
CA ILE A 294 9.71 -16.31 8.03
C ILE A 294 9.73 -15.06 8.90
N ASP A 295 10.81 -14.85 9.65
CA ASP A 295 11.00 -13.65 10.48
C ASP A 295 10.86 -12.36 9.67
N LYS A 296 11.56 -12.29 8.52
CA LYS A 296 11.44 -11.13 7.63
C LYS A 296 10.00 -10.90 7.16
N ILE A 297 9.28 -11.94 6.76
CA ILE A 297 7.89 -11.81 6.30
C ILE A 297 6.97 -11.37 7.42
N VAL A 298 7.10 -11.97 8.61
CA VAL A 298 6.25 -11.67 9.78
C VAL A 298 6.47 -10.23 10.27
N ASN A 299 7.71 -9.78 10.32
CA ASN A 299 8.05 -8.42 10.73
C ASN A 299 7.54 -7.33 9.78
N LEU A 300 7.15 -7.67 8.56
CA LEU A 300 6.54 -6.73 7.60
C LEU A 300 5.03 -6.61 7.75
N ILE A 301 4.39 -7.42 8.61
CA ILE A 301 2.95 -7.34 8.87
C ILE A 301 2.67 -6.08 9.71
N PRO A 302 1.83 -5.15 9.22
CA PRO A 302 1.54 -3.94 9.96
C PRO A 302 0.64 -4.23 11.17
N PRO A 303 0.69 -3.39 12.21
CA PRO A 303 -0.20 -3.48 13.36
C PRO A 303 -1.67 -3.50 12.96
N LYS A 304 -2.51 -4.17 13.78
CA LYS A 304 -3.96 -4.22 13.58
C LYS A 304 -4.56 -2.82 13.45
N GLY A 305 -5.43 -2.66 12.48
CA GLY A 305 -6.12 -1.38 12.25
C GLY A 305 -5.27 -0.28 11.60
N PHE A 306 -3.97 -0.49 11.41
CA PHE A 306 -3.14 0.49 10.72
C PHE A 306 -3.55 0.68 9.27
N LYS A 307 -3.88 1.92 8.92
CA LYS A 307 -4.28 2.28 7.55
C LYS A 307 -3.05 2.66 6.73
N MET A 308 -2.57 1.71 5.94
CA MET A 308 -1.41 1.92 5.05
C MET A 308 -1.65 3.00 3.99
N ILE A 309 -2.90 3.26 3.63
CA ILE A 309 -3.28 4.25 2.63
C ILE A 309 -4.12 5.32 3.31
N ARG A 310 -3.72 6.56 3.13
CA ARG A 310 -4.44 7.73 3.64
C ARG A 310 -4.66 8.75 2.54
N HIS A 311 -5.84 9.34 2.57
CA HIS A 311 -6.28 10.33 1.61
C HIS A 311 -6.38 11.68 2.32
N TYR A 312 -5.74 12.70 1.74
CA TYR A 312 -5.65 14.03 2.31
C TYR A 312 -6.08 15.11 1.32
N GLY A 313 -6.36 16.30 1.84
CA GLY A 313 -6.77 17.45 1.05
C GLY A 313 -7.99 17.14 0.18
N LEU A 314 -7.91 17.36 -1.13
CA LEU A 314 -9.00 17.13 -2.08
C LEU A 314 -9.48 15.67 -2.12
N TYR A 315 -8.64 14.70 -1.71
CA TYR A 315 -9.00 13.28 -1.63
C TYR A 315 -9.52 12.86 -0.26
N SER A 316 -9.61 13.78 0.71
CA SER A 316 -10.14 13.47 2.04
C SER A 316 -11.59 12.98 1.96
N ARG A 317 -11.89 11.90 2.71
CA ARG A 317 -13.23 11.30 2.72
C ARG A 317 -14.32 12.26 3.19
N ASN A 318 -14.01 13.11 4.15
CA ASN A 318 -14.98 14.04 4.75
C ASN A 318 -15.44 15.15 3.79
N GLN A 319 -14.67 15.43 2.74
CA GLN A 319 -14.97 16.48 1.77
C GLN A 319 -15.30 15.92 0.38
N LYS A 320 -15.29 14.60 0.22
CA LYS A 320 -15.35 13.93 -1.09
C LYS A 320 -16.56 14.38 -1.94
N GLY A 321 -17.74 14.50 -1.36
CA GLY A 321 -18.95 14.92 -2.09
C GLY A 321 -18.82 16.33 -2.64
N LYS A 322 -18.54 17.30 -1.76
CA LYS A 322 -18.41 18.72 -2.12
C LYS A 322 -17.28 18.97 -3.14
N VAL A 323 -16.10 18.42 -2.88
CA VAL A 323 -14.94 18.58 -3.78
C VAL A 323 -15.23 17.94 -5.14
N LYS A 324 -15.90 16.79 -5.19
CA LYS A 324 -16.27 16.13 -6.43
C LYS A 324 -17.17 16.97 -7.31
N GLU A 325 -18.16 17.65 -6.75
CA GLU A 325 -19.03 18.57 -7.50
C GLU A 325 -18.25 19.74 -8.08
N ILE A 326 -17.37 20.35 -7.29
CA ILE A 326 -16.46 21.41 -7.75
C ILE A 326 -15.58 20.91 -8.90
N MET A 327 -14.98 19.74 -8.77
CA MET A 327 -14.12 19.15 -9.80
C MET A 327 -14.89 18.76 -11.06
N CYS A 328 -16.18 18.42 -10.95
CA CYS A 328 -17.08 18.27 -12.09
C CYS A 328 -17.29 19.59 -12.82
N GLY A 329 -17.55 20.68 -12.10
CA GLY A 329 -17.74 22.02 -12.67
C GLY A 329 -16.49 22.54 -13.38
N LEU A 330 -15.31 22.18 -12.87
CA LEU A 330 -14.02 22.48 -13.50
C LEU A 330 -13.59 21.50 -14.60
N HIS A 331 -14.47 20.57 -15.00
CA HIS A 331 -14.20 19.51 -15.97
C HIS A 331 -13.05 18.53 -15.61
N PHE A 332 -12.64 18.48 -14.34
CA PHE A 332 -11.62 17.57 -13.83
C PHE A 332 -12.17 16.25 -13.29
N TYR A 333 -13.48 16.04 -13.38
CA TYR A 333 -14.13 14.80 -12.99
C TYR A 333 -15.29 14.44 -13.93
N CYS A 334 -15.41 13.18 -14.34
CA CYS A 334 -16.44 12.71 -15.27
C CYS A 334 -17.33 11.66 -14.60
N ARG A 335 -18.61 11.99 -14.35
CA ARG A 335 -19.60 11.09 -13.74
C ARG A 335 -19.88 9.85 -14.57
N LYS A 336 -19.92 9.96 -15.92
CA LYS A 336 -20.12 8.81 -16.82
C LYS A 336 -18.99 7.79 -16.70
N LYS A 337 -17.75 8.26 -16.53
CA LYS A 337 -16.59 7.38 -16.25
C LYS A 337 -16.74 6.67 -14.91
N GLU A 338 -17.21 7.37 -13.89
CA GLU A 338 -17.47 6.79 -12.56
C GLU A 338 -18.49 5.66 -12.62
N GLU A 339 -19.61 5.85 -13.30
CA GLU A 339 -20.68 4.86 -13.47
C GLU A 339 -20.14 3.59 -14.15
N LYS A 340 -19.38 3.76 -15.24
CA LYS A 340 -18.74 2.63 -15.95
C LYS A 340 -17.77 1.85 -15.05
N LEU A 341 -16.96 2.54 -14.26
CA LEU A 341 -16.00 1.89 -13.37
C LEU A 341 -16.67 1.26 -12.14
N ASN A 342 -17.77 1.82 -11.66
CA ASN A 342 -18.60 1.19 -10.63
C ASN A 342 -19.21 -0.13 -11.13
N ALA A 343 -19.68 -0.18 -12.37
CA ALA A 343 -20.17 -1.42 -12.97
C ALA A 343 -19.06 -2.48 -13.06
N LEU A 344 -17.85 -2.09 -13.49
CA LEU A 344 -16.69 -2.99 -13.52
C LEU A 344 -16.29 -3.49 -12.12
N MET A 345 -16.30 -2.62 -11.11
CA MET A 345 -16.01 -3.02 -9.73
C MET A 345 -17.03 -4.03 -9.21
N ASN A 346 -18.30 -3.84 -9.51
CA ASN A 346 -19.34 -4.78 -9.14
C ASN A 346 -19.08 -6.17 -9.75
N ILE A 347 -18.63 -6.23 -11.01
CA ILE A 347 -18.28 -7.49 -11.68
C ILE A 347 -17.08 -8.17 -11.00
N VAL A 348 -16.03 -7.42 -10.65
CA VAL A 348 -14.81 -7.97 -10.02
C VAL A 348 -15.10 -8.60 -8.66
N TRP A 349 -16.07 -8.07 -7.91
CA TRP A 349 -16.43 -8.60 -6.59
C TRP A 349 -17.56 -9.62 -6.61
N LYS A 350 -18.29 -9.76 -7.72
CA LYS A 350 -19.38 -10.72 -7.86
C LYS A 350 -18.85 -12.11 -8.20
N THR A 351 -19.50 -13.11 -7.67
CA THR A 351 -19.32 -14.48 -8.10
C THR A 351 -20.22 -14.73 -9.30
N LEU A 352 -19.66 -14.70 -10.51
CA LEU A 352 -20.44 -14.94 -11.73
C LEU A 352 -20.50 -16.42 -12.06
N CYS A 353 -21.65 -16.86 -12.56
CA CYS A 353 -21.86 -18.21 -13.04
C CYS A 353 -21.01 -18.49 -14.28
N PRO A 354 -20.19 -19.54 -14.30
CA PRO A 354 -19.36 -19.88 -15.44
C PRO A 354 -20.18 -20.29 -16.69
N LYS A 355 -21.44 -20.70 -16.49
CA LYS A 355 -22.33 -21.17 -17.57
C LYS A 355 -23.11 -20.06 -18.24
N CYS A 356 -23.69 -19.13 -17.47
CA CYS A 356 -24.59 -18.11 -18.00
C CYS A 356 -24.22 -16.65 -17.65
N GLY A 357 -23.16 -16.43 -16.88
CA GLY A 357 -22.69 -15.10 -16.50
C GLY A 357 -23.53 -14.39 -15.40
N GLU A 358 -24.62 -15.00 -14.92
CA GLU A 358 -25.48 -14.43 -13.88
C GLU A 358 -24.76 -14.39 -12.53
N GLU A 359 -25.13 -13.48 -11.64
CA GLU A 359 -24.58 -13.43 -10.29
C GLU A 359 -25.04 -14.64 -9.47
N MET A 360 -24.08 -15.37 -8.90
CA MET A 360 -24.35 -16.50 -8.02
C MET A 360 -24.55 -16.03 -6.59
N ILE A 361 -25.48 -16.62 -5.91
CA ILE A 361 -25.76 -16.36 -4.49
C ILE A 361 -25.25 -17.53 -3.61
N PRO A 362 -24.92 -17.28 -2.32
CA PRO A 362 -24.64 -18.37 -1.39
C PRO A 362 -25.80 -19.36 -1.36
N GLU A 363 -25.54 -20.66 -1.40
CA GLU A 363 -26.57 -21.69 -1.43
C GLU A 363 -27.51 -21.62 -0.21
N GLU A 364 -27.01 -21.13 0.92
CA GLU A 364 -27.80 -20.86 2.13
C GLU A 364 -28.90 -19.81 1.95
N GLN A 365 -28.80 -18.96 0.92
CA GLN A 365 -29.74 -17.89 0.58
C GLN A 365 -30.66 -18.25 -0.60
N TYR A 366 -30.47 -19.43 -1.18
CA TYR A 366 -31.25 -19.89 -2.33
C TYR A 366 -32.56 -20.51 -1.85
N CYS A 367 -33.67 -19.92 -2.26
CA CYS A 367 -35.01 -20.51 -2.11
C CYS A 367 -35.47 -20.91 -3.53
N PRO A 368 -35.60 -22.21 -3.84
CA PRO A 368 -36.15 -22.63 -5.12
C PRO A 368 -37.60 -22.13 -5.23
N THR A 369 -37.92 -21.43 -6.33
CA THR A 369 -39.29 -21.00 -6.68
C THR A 369 -40.12 -22.15 -7.18
#